data_abc3d25bf19af039929a5788245b4278
#
_entry.id   abc3d25bf19af039929a5788245b4278
#
_cell.length_a   1.000
_cell.length_b   1.000
_cell.length_c   1.000
_cell.angle_alpha   90.00
_cell.angle_beta   90.00
_cell.angle_gamma   90.00
#
_symmetry.space_group_name_H-M   'P 1'
#
loop_
_entity.id
_entity.type
_entity.pdbx_description
1 polymer ?
#
loop_
_entity_poly.entity_id
_entity_poly.type
_entity_poly.pdbx_seq_one_letter_code
_entity_poly.pdbx_strand_id
1 'polypeptide(L)'
;MSGNDNGYLVGSQLEKMFRAGHFAVTGELGPPQSADPEVIREKASLLKGLVDAVNITDNQTAIVRMSSIGAGTIVLQEGLEPVIQMTCRDRNRLAIQADLLGAHALGMRNLLCLTGDHQIFGNHPTAKNVYDMDSLQMVNMVTEMREKGIFECGDEFKGTKASFLVGAAAAPFADPIEFRPLRLAKKIKAGANFIQTQLVYDVKEFSKYMEKVRDLGVHKEAFIMAGVGPIKSPGMAKYMKNNVPGILVPDDVIDRMSEAGKKWAGKKAADLAPEEKKARSKAWQEEGIKVCIDLIKEIKKIDGVAGVHIMAIEWEEAVKPIVEGADLFPRPEV
;
A
#
# COMPACT_ATOMS: atom_id res chain seq x y z
N MET A 1 -26.14 -8.69 13.38
CA MET A 1 -24.84 -8.31 13.94
C MET A 1 -24.16 -9.57 14.45
N SER A 2 -23.30 -10.19 13.64
CA SER A 2 -22.42 -11.29 14.08
C SER A 2 -20.98 -10.77 14.00
N GLY A 3 -20.69 -9.74 14.83
CA GLY A 3 -19.32 -9.44 15.17
C GLY A 3 -18.79 -10.57 16.05
N ASN A 4 -17.51 -10.93 15.89
CA ASN A 4 -16.81 -11.72 16.88
C ASN A 4 -17.07 -11.13 18.28
N ASP A 5 -17.21 -11.95 19.31
CA ASP A 5 -17.55 -11.55 20.70
C ASP A 5 -16.68 -10.42 21.30
N ASN A 6 -15.65 -9.96 20.59
CA ASN A 6 -14.69 -8.95 21.01
C ASN A 6 -14.89 -7.56 20.37
N GLY A 7 -15.96 -7.30 19.62
CA GLY A 7 -16.25 -5.98 19.01
C GLY A 7 -15.44 -5.63 17.76
N TYR A 8 -14.62 -6.56 17.23
CA TYR A 8 -13.89 -6.40 15.97
C TYR A 8 -14.77 -6.75 14.75
N LEU A 9 -14.53 -6.09 13.60
CA LEU A 9 -15.21 -6.42 12.34
C LEU A 9 -14.74 -7.76 11.79
N VAL A 10 -13.43 -8.00 11.79
CA VAL A 10 -12.79 -9.19 11.21
C VAL A 10 -11.75 -9.82 12.14
N GLY A 11 -11.29 -9.09 13.16
CA GLY A 11 -10.29 -9.54 14.13
C GLY A 11 -8.89 -9.72 13.57
N SER A 12 -8.58 -9.04 12.46
CA SER A 12 -7.24 -9.02 11.87
C SER A 12 -6.25 -8.26 12.77
N GLN A 13 -4.96 -8.59 12.64
CA GLN A 13 -3.89 -7.89 13.38
C GLN A 13 -3.90 -6.39 13.05
N LEU A 14 -4.06 -6.05 11.78
CA LEU A 14 -4.13 -4.65 11.34
C LEU A 14 -5.32 -3.91 11.98
N GLU A 15 -6.50 -4.56 12.04
CA GLU A 15 -7.66 -3.97 12.72
C GLU A 15 -7.40 -3.74 14.21
N LYS A 16 -6.80 -4.71 14.89
CA LYS A 16 -6.45 -4.61 16.32
C LYS A 16 -5.49 -3.47 16.58
N MET A 17 -4.44 -3.32 15.77
CA MET A 17 -3.48 -2.21 15.84
C MET A 17 -4.20 -0.86 15.76
N PHE A 18 -5.08 -0.68 14.76
CA PHE A 18 -5.85 0.54 14.60
C PHE A 18 -6.75 0.84 15.80
N ARG A 19 -7.50 -0.17 16.28
CA ARG A 19 -8.45 0.02 17.38
C ARG A 19 -7.79 0.23 18.72
N ALA A 20 -6.59 -0.31 18.92
CA ALA A 20 -5.76 -0.04 20.09
C ALA A 20 -5.13 1.37 20.06
N GLY A 21 -5.29 2.13 18.97
CA GLY A 21 -4.72 3.47 18.81
C GLY A 21 -3.22 3.46 18.53
N HIS A 22 -2.66 2.31 18.16
CA HIS A 22 -1.26 2.23 17.77
C HIS A 22 -1.05 2.76 16.35
N PHE A 23 0.10 3.39 16.12
CA PHE A 23 0.51 3.85 14.80
C PHE A 23 0.90 2.63 13.95
N ALA A 24 0.01 2.23 13.03
CA ALA A 24 0.15 1.01 12.26
C ALA A 24 1.24 1.13 11.18
N VAL A 25 1.90 0.02 10.89
CA VAL A 25 2.92 -0.09 9.84
C VAL A 25 2.58 -1.25 8.94
N THR A 26 2.40 -0.97 7.65
CA THR A 26 2.30 -2.03 6.64
C THR A 26 3.48 -1.95 5.67
N GLY A 27 3.96 -3.11 5.22
CA GLY A 27 4.92 -3.22 4.13
C GLY A 27 4.25 -3.55 2.81
N GLU A 28 5.02 -3.58 1.74
CA GLU A 28 4.57 -4.04 0.43
C GLU A 28 5.44 -5.21 -0.05
N LEU A 29 4.82 -6.21 -0.64
CA LEU A 29 5.45 -7.36 -1.27
C LEU A 29 4.89 -7.51 -2.69
N GLY A 30 5.77 -7.34 -3.68
CA GLY A 30 5.44 -7.60 -5.08
C GLY A 30 5.62 -9.08 -5.40
N PRO A 31 4.56 -9.80 -5.82
CA PRO A 31 4.70 -11.19 -6.26
C PRO A 31 5.60 -11.32 -7.48
N PRO A 32 6.31 -12.47 -7.65
CA PRO A 32 7.21 -12.69 -8.78
C PRO A 32 6.46 -12.93 -10.09
N GLN A 33 7.16 -12.78 -11.21
CA GLN A 33 6.71 -13.22 -12.54
C GLN A 33 7.02 -14.72 -12.76
N SER A 34 6.83 -15.52 -11.74
CA SER A 34 7.08 -16.97 -11.75
C SER A 34 6.12 -17.67 -10.79
N ALA A 35 6.08 -18.99 -10.84
CA ALA A 35 5.33 -19.82 -9.90
C ALA A 35 6.17 -20.27 -8.68
N ASP A 36 7.34 -19.65 -8.47
CA ASP A 36 8.25 -20.03 -7.40
C ASP A 36 7.79 -19.44 -6.04
N PRO A 37 7.38 -20.27 -5.08
CA PRO A 37 6.94 -19.83 -3.77
C PRO A 37 8.10 -19.33 -2.89
N GLU A 38 9.33 -19.74 -3.13
CA GLU A 38 10.49 -19.37 -2.30
C GLU A 38 10.75 -17.86 -2.38
N VAL A 39 10.52 -17.23 -3.52
CA VAL A 39 10.62 -15.77 -3.67
C VAL A 39 9.70 -15.05 -2.70
N ILE A 40 8.48 -15.57 -2.46
CA ILE A 40 7.54 -15.00 -1.50
C ILE A 40 8.02 -15.25 -0.06
N ARG A 41 8.52 -16.46 0.25
CA ARG A 41 9.02 -16.80 1.59
C ARG A 41 10.22 -15.94 1.98
N GLU A 42 11.18 -15.77 1.06
CA GLU A 42 12.34 -14.91 1.28
C GLU A 42 11.92 -13.46 1.59
N LYS A 43 11.07 -12.86 0.77
CA LYS A 43 10.54 -11.50 0.99
C LYS A 43 9.75 -11.41 2.30
N ALA A 44 8.91 -12.39 2.61
CA ALA A 44 8.15 -12.44 3.86
C ALA A 44 9.07 -12.50 5.08
N SER A 45 10.14 -13.28 5.03
CA SER A 45 11.11 -13.39 6.12
C SER A 45 11.79 -12.06 6.47
N LEU A 46 12.01 -11.19 5.46
CA LEU A 46 12.58 -9.86 5.64
C LEU A 46 11.62 -8.87 6.31
N LEU A 47 10.31 -9.11 6.22
CA LEU A 47 9.28 -8.21 6.76
C LEU A 47 8.71 -8.69 8.11
N LYS A 48 8.91 -9.96 8.45
CA LYS A 48 8.34 -10.58 9.65
C LYS A 48 8.82 -9.89 10.94
N GLY A 49 7.85 -9.49 11.77
CA GLY A 49 8.09 -8.77 13.03
C GLY A 49 8.42 -7.29 12.86
N LEU A 50 8.56 -6.80 11.62
CA LEU A 50 8.83 -5.39 11.32
C LEU A 50 7.57 -4.61 10.96
N VAL A 51 6.52 -5.29 10.51
CA VAL A 51 5.27 -4.70 10.06
C VAL A 51 4.07 -5.44 10.65
N ASP A 52 2.92 -4.78 10.72
CA ASP A 52 1.68 -5.34 11.27
C ASP A 52 0.90 -6.15 10.23
N ALA A 53 1.06 -5.80 8.96
CA ALA A 53 0.52 -6.53 7.82
C ALA A 53 1.33 -6.21 6.55
N VAL A 54 1.18 -7.04 5.52
CA VAL A 54 1.92 -6.92 4.25
C VAL A 54 0.94 -6.82 3.08
N ASN A 55 1.00 -5.74 2.33
CA ASN A 55 0.27 -5.60 1.07
C ASN A 55 0.85 -6.53 0.01
N ILE A 56 -0.02 -7.31 -0.62
CA ILE A 56 0.33 -8.18 -1.74
C ILE A 56 -0.25 -7.58 -3.01
N THR A 57 0.62 -7.09 -3.89
CA THR A 57 0.18 -6.40 -5.11
C THR A 57 -0.51 -7.32 -6.11
N ASP A 58 -1.46 -6.78 -6.89
CA ASP A 58 -2.24 -7.52 -7.89
C ASP A 58 -1.88 -7.04 -9.29
N ASN A 59 -1.02 -7.80 -9.99
CA ASN A 59 -0.52 -7.45 -11.32
C ASN A 59 -0.07 -5.99 -11.43
N GLN A 60 0.80 -5.57 -10.51
CA GLN A 60 1.31 -4.21 -10.41
C GLN A 60 1.82 -3.69 -11.75
N THR A 61 1.46 -2.45 -12.11
CA THR A 61 1.78 -1.83 -13.42
C THR A 61 1.25 -2.64 -14.61
N ALA A 62 0.17 -3.41 -14.42
CA ALA A 62 -0.43 -4.28 -15.45
C ALA A 62 0.56 -5.34 -16.01
N ILE A 63 1.52 -5.76 -15.22
CA ILE A 63 2.47 -6.83 -15.54
C ILE A 63 2.00 -8.12 -14.87
N VAL A 64 1.95 -9.22 -15.64
CA VAL A 64 1.56 -10.54 -15.13
C VAL A 64 2.52 -10.99 -14.04
N ARG A 65 1.97 -11.30 -12.87
CA ARG A 65 2.67 -11.80 -11.68
C ARG A 65 1.85 -12.92 -11.03
N MET A 66 2.43 -13.62 -10.07
CA MET A 66 1.66 -14.54 -9.22
C MET A 66 0.48 -13.77 -8.60
N SER A 67 -0.71 -14.38 -8.53
CA SER A 67 -1.92 -13.71 -8.01
C SER A 67 -1.74 -13.28 -6.55
N SER A 68 -2.36 -12.17 -6.17
CA SER A 68 -2.33 -11.67 -4.78
C SER A 68 -2.87 -12.70 -3.78
N ILE A 69 -3.86 -13.49 -4.17
CA ILE A 69 -4.44 -14.56 -3.33
C ILE A 69 -3.44 -15.71 -3.17
N GLY A 70 -2.81 -16.16 -4.27
CA GLY A 70 -1.79 -17.22 -4.21
C GLY A 70 -0.60 -16.82 -3.32
N ALA A 71 -0.04 -15.63 -3.57
CA ALA A 71 1.05 -15.10 -2.76
C ALA A 71 0.62 -14.83 -1.30
N GLY A 72 -0.58 -14.30 -1.08
CA GLY A 72 -1.15 -14.08 0.25
C GLY A 72 -1.31 -15.35 1.06
N THR A 73 -1.62 -16.49 0.41
CA THR A 73 -1.67 -17.81 1.07
C THR A 73 -0.29 -18.23 1.59
N ILE A 74 0.77 -18.00 0.81
CA ILE A 74 2.14 -18.30 1.22
C ILE A 74 2.55 -17.38 2.39
N VAL A 75 2.23 -16.08 2.30
CA VAL A 75 2.50 -15.10 3.38
C VAL A 75 1.83 -15.50 4.70
N LEU A 76 0.58 -15.99 4.65
CA LEU A 76 -0.11 -16.53 5.84
C LEU A 76 0.61 -17.75 6.43
N GLN A 77 1.12 -18.65 5.58
CA GLN A 77 1.89 -19.82 6.03
C GLN A 77 3.19 -19.42 6.73
N GLU A 78 3.79 -18.30 6.32
CA GLU A 78 4.97 -17.72 6.98
C GLU A 78 4.64 -16.96 8.28
N GLY A 79 3.35 -16.88 8.66
CA GLY A 79 2.90 -16.22 9.89
C GLY A 79 2.87 -14.71 9.81
N LEU A 80 2.71 -14.15 8.61
CA LEU A 80 2.43 -12.73 8.36
C LEU A 80 0.98 -12.54 7.93
N GLU A 81 0.41 -11.40 8.25
CA GLU A 81 -0.95 -11.04 7.84
C GLU A 81 -0.95 -10.31 6.48
N PRO A 82 -1.60 -10.86 5.44
CA PRO A 82 -1.69 -10.20 4.15
C PRO A 82 -2.81 -9.15 4.12
N VAL A 83 -2.56 -8.05 3.42
CA VAL A 83 -3.55 -7.17 2.82
C VAL A 83 -3.56 -7.49 1.33
N ILE A 84 -4.48 -8.34 0.86
CA ILE A 84 -4.54 -8.65 -0.56
C ILE A 84 -5.04 -7.44 -1.34
N GLN A 85 -4.35 -7.10 -2.41
CA GLN A 85 -4.85 -6.11 -3.37
C GLN A 85 -5.70 -6.82 -4.42
N MET A 86 -6.76 -6.17 -4.87
CA MET A 86 -7.61 -6.68 -5.95
C MET A 86 -7.99 -5.55 -6.89
N THR A 87 -7.75 -5.76 -8.18
CA THR A 87 -8.03 -4.77 -9.22
C THR A 87 -9.32 -5.11 -9.98
N CYS A 88 -10.09 -4.07 -10.32
CA CYS A 88 -11.24 -4.17 -11.21
C CYS A 88 -10.84 -4.33 -12.68
N ARG A 89 -9.57 -4.10 -13.02
CA ARG A 89 -9.05 -4.17 -14.39
C ARG A 89 -9.20 -5.57 -15.00
N ASP A 90 -8.85 -6.61 -14.22
CA ASP A 90 -8.66 -7.96 -14.75
C ASP A 90 -9.86 -8.89 -14.49
N ARG A 91 -10.85 -8.46 -13.68
CA ARG A 91 -11.95 -9.29 -13.21
C ARG A 91 -13.29 -8.57 -13.33
N ASN A 92 -14.34 -9.29 -13.73
CA ASN A 92 -15.72 -8.83 -13.59
C ASN A 92 -16.24 -9.06 -12.16
N ARG A 93 -17.38 -8.51 -11.82
CA ARG A 93 -17.99 -8.61 -10.48
C ARG A 93 -18.25 -10.04 -10.02
N LEU A 94 -18.48 -10.97 -10.93
CA LEU A 94 -18.66 -12.39 -10.61
C LEU A 94 -17.34 -13.01 -10.14
N ALA A 95 -16.27 -12.80 -10.91
CA ALA A 95 -14.92 -13.30 -10.56
C ALA A 95 -14.39 -12.65 -9.27
N ILE A 96 -14.61 -11.34 -9.08
CA ILE A 96 -14.22 -10.64 -7.84
C ILE A 96 -14.87 -11.28 -6.63
N GLN A 97 -16.20 -11.50 -6.64
CA GLN A 97 -16.91 -12.09 -5.52
C GLN A 97 -16.47 -13.55 -5.26
N ALA A 98 -16.28 -14.35 -6.32
CA ALA A 98 -15.77 -15.72 -6.19
C ALA A 98 -14.38 -15.77 -5.57
N ASP A 99 -13.45 -14.91 -6.04
CA ASP A 99 -12.10 -14.79 -5.51
C ASP A 99 -12.10 -14.35 -4.04
N LEU A 100 -12.99 -13.43 -3.65
CA LEU A 100 -13.14 -12.99 -2.26
C LEU A 100 -13.65 -14.10 -1.34
N LEU A 101 -14.61 -14.92 -1.79
CA LEU A 101 -15.05 -16.10 -1.03
C LEU A 101 -13.87 -17.04 -0.79
N GLY A 102 -13.10 -17.33 -1.84
CA GLY A 102 -11.90 -18.19 -1.76
C GLY A 102 -10.84 -17.59 -0.83
N ALA A 103 -10.52 -16.31 -0.96
CA ALA A 103 -9.55 -15.63 -0.12
C ALA A 103 -9.95 -15.65 1.37
N HIS A 104 -11.23 -15.41 1.67
CA HIS A 104 -11.74 -15.49 3.04
C HIS A 104 -11.65 -16.92 3.61
N ALA A 105 -11.98 -17.93 2.81
CA ALA A 105 -11.90 -19.34 3.20
C ALA A 105 -10.44 -19.76 3.48
N LEU A 106 -9.47 -19.17 2.78
CA LEU A 106 -8.04 -19.37 3.00
C LEU A 106 -7.47 -18.59 4.21
N GLY A 107 -8.29 -17.80 4.90
CA GLY A 107 -7.88 -17.08 6.10
C GLY A 107 -7.55 -15.61 5.93
N MET A 108 -7.63 -15.05 4.72
CA MET A 108 -7.36 -13.63 4.48
C MET A 108 -8.47 -12.76 5.06
N ARG A 109 -8.09 -11.64 5.68
CA ARG A 109 -9.03 -10.75 6.40
C ARG A 109 -8.91 -9.28 5.99
N ASN A 110 -7.87 -8.87 5.27
CA ASN A 110 -7.72 -7.50 4.82
C ASN A 110 -7.66 -7.43 3.29
N LEU A 111 -8.36 -6.47 2.73
CA LEU A 111 -8.47 -6.26 1.29
C LEU A 111 -8.23 -4.79 0.95
N LEU A 112 -7.41 -4.49 -0.05
CA LEU A 112 -7.29 -3.17 -0.66
C LEU A 112 -7.96 -3.17 -2.04
N CYS A 113 -9.04 -2.40 -2.18
CA CYS A 113 -9.82 -2.28 -3.41
C CYS A 113 -9.18 -1.26 -4.37
N LEU A 114 -8.82 -1.72 -5.56
CA LEU A 114 -8.14 -0.91 -6.58
C LEU A 114 -8.90 -0.93 -7.92
N THR A 115 -8.83 0.18 -8.66
CA THR A 115 -9.28 0.17 -10.06
C THR A 115 -8.26 -0.56 -10.93
N GLY A 116 -6.96 -0.36 -10.68
CA GLY A 116 -5.83 -0.90 -11.44
C GLY A 116 -5.37 0.03 -12.54
N ASP A 117 -4.08 -0.04 -12.89
CA ASP A 117 -3.49 0.68 -14.00
C ASP A 117 -3.98 0.11 -15.33
N HIS A 118 -4.05 0.95 -16.36
CA HIS A 118 -4.47 0.50 -17.68
C HIS A 118 -3.45 -0.48 -18.28
N GLN A 119 -3.91 -1.56 -18.93
CA GLN A 119 -3.06 -2.65 -19.44
C GLN A 119 -1.99 -2.18 -20.46
N ILE A 120 -2.20 -1.02 -21.08
CA ILE A 120 -1.24 -0.47 -22.06
C ILE A 120 0.14 -0.20 -21.43
N PHE A 121 0.20 -0.02 -20.12
CA PHE A 121 1.46 0.19 -19.38
C PHE A 121 2.19 -1.10 -19.03
N GLY A 122 1.55 -2.26 -19.22
CA GLY A 122 2.08 -3.56 -18.85
C GLY A 122 2.68 -4.36 -20.01
N ASN A 123 2.93 -5.63 -19.74
CA ASN A 123 3.54 -6.56 -20.70
C ASN A 123 2.52 -7.22 -21.66
N HIS A 124 1.22 -6.96 -21.48
CA HIS A 124 0.15 -7.40 -22.38
C HIS A 124 -0.73 -6.20 -22.81
N PRO A 125 -0.22 -5.27 -23.63
CA PRO A 125 -0.93 -4.02 -23.96
C PRO A 125 -2.20 -4.25 -24.79
N THR A 126 -2.36 -5.42 -25.40
CA THR A 126 -3.57 -5.80 -26.18
C THR A 126 -4.58 -6.61 -25.38
N ALA A 127 -4.30 -6.95 -24.11
CA ALA A 127 -5.27 -7.57 -23.23
C ALA A 127 -6.52 -6.68 -23.10
N LYS A 128 -7.68 -7.30 -22.86
CA LYS A 128 -8.92 -6.54 -22.67
C LYS A 128 -9.11 -6.20 -21.19
N ASN A 129 -9.23 -4.92 -20.88
CA ASN A 129 -9.69 -4.48 -19.57
C ASN A 129 -11.14 -4.89 -19.39
N VAL A 130 -11.47 -5.29 -18.16
CA VAL A 130 -12.86 -5.63 -17.81
C VAL A 130 -13.57 -4.38 -17.31
N TYR A 131 -13.10 -3.76 -16.22
CA TYR A 131 -13.70 -2.57 -15.60
C TYR A 131 -15.23 -2.64 -15.51
N ASP A 132 -15.76 -3.81 -15.13
CA ASP A 132 -17.19 -4.01 -14.87
C ASP A 132 -17.67 -3.16 -13.68
N MET A 133 -16.73 -2.78 -12.81
CA MET A 133 -16.89 -1.82 -11.72
C MET A 133 -15.60 -1.03 -11.50
N ASP A 134 -15.70 0.07 -10.76
CA ASP A 134 -14.54 0.78 -10.24
C ASP A 134 -14.25 0.42 -8.77
N SER A 135 -13.14 0.94 -8.22
CA SER A 135 -12.76 0.65 -6.83
C SER A 135 -13.76 1.17 -5.80
N LEU A 136 -14.52 2.21 -6.10
CA LEU A 136 -15.56 2.73 -5.19
C LEU A 136 -16.75 1.77 -5.10
N GLN A 137 -17.20 1.26 -6.26
CA GLN A 137 -18.25 0.26 -6.34
C GLN A 137 -17.79 -1.05 -5.68
N MET A 138 -16.52 -1.47 -5.86
CA MET A 138 -15.97 -2.65 -5.19
C MET A 138 -15.96 -2.49 -3.66
N VAL A 139 -15.56 -1.32 -3.14
CA VAL A 139 -15.63 -1.04 -1.69
C VAL A 139 -17.05 -1.22 -1.18
N ASN A 140 -18.05 -0.66 -1.86
CA ASN A 140 -19.45 -0.80 -1.48
C ASN A 140 -19.92 -2.26 -1.52
N MET A 141 -19.64 -2.97 -2.61
CA MET A 141 -20.00 -4.39 -2.77
C MET A 141 -19.42 -5.25 -1.64
N VAL A 142 -18.12 -5.12 -1.34
CA VAL A 142 -17.48 -5.90 -0.27
C VAL A 142 -18.04 -5.54 1.11
N THR A 143 -18.37 -4.28 1.33
CA THR A 143 -19.03 -3.83 2.56
C THR A 143 -20.42 -4.47 2.71
N GLU A 144 -21.21 -4.52 1.65
CA GLU A 144 -22.52 -5.19 1.68
C GLU A 144 -22.40 -6.71 1.86
N MET A 145 -21.42 -7.35 1.23
CA MET A 145 -21.09 -8.76 1.45
C MET A 145 -20.83 -9.04 2.94
N ARG A 146 -20.06 -8.17 3.60
CA ARG A 146 -19.75 -8.30 5.04
C ARG A 146 -20.96 -8.02 5.91
N GLU A 147 -21.62 -6.90 5.71
CA GLU A 147 -22.67 -6.41 6.64
C GLU A 147 -24.02 -7.09 6.42
N LYS A 148 -24.45 -7.12 5.16
CA LYS A 148 -25.77 -7.68 4.81
C LYS A 148 -25.70 -9.18 4.50
N GLY A 149 -24.54 -9.71 4.10
CA GLY A 149 -24.40 -11.11 3.65
C GLY A 149 -25.09 -11.38 2.33
N ILE A 150 -25.00 -10.43 1.41
CA ILE A 150 -25.60 -10.52 0.07
C ILE A 150 -24.51 -10.35 -1.00
N PHE A 151 -24.75 -10.98 -2.14
CA PHE A 151 -23.99 -10.73 -3.37
C PHE A 151 -24.50 -9.46 -4.06
N GLU A 152 -23.72 -8.95 -5.03
CA GLU A 152 -24.10 -7.77 -5.82
C GLU A 152 -25.43 -7.93 -6.57
N CYS A 153 -25.85 -9.17 -6.88
CA CYS A 153 -27.15 -9.47 -7.47
C CYS A 153 -28.33 -9.41 -6.48
N GLY A 154 -28.05 -9.30 -5.18
CA GLY A 154 -29.04 -9.29 -4.11
C GLY A 154 -29.32 -10.66 -3.47
N ASP A 155 -28.76 -11.76 -3.99
CA ASP A 155 -28.91 -13.07 -3.39
C ASP A 155 -28.15 -13.16 -2.07
N GLU A 156 -28.76 -13.82 -1.06
CA GLU A 156 -28.15 -14.05 0.25
C GLU A 156 -27.07 -15.14 0.22
N PHE A 157 -26.08 -15.00 1.07
CA PHE A 157 -25.09 -16.06 1.29
C PHE A 157 -25.73 -17.30 1.91
N LYS A 158 -25.29 -18.47 1.42
CA LYS A 158 -25.68 -19.77 1.98
C LYS A 158 -24.60 -20.24 2.95
N GLY A 159 -24.56 -19.69 4.16
CA GLY A 159 -23.60 -20.08 5.19
C GLY A 159 -22.67 -18.93 5.62
N THR A 160 -21.38 -19.21 5.77
CA THR A 160 -20.39 -18.23 6.28
C THR A 160 -20.22 -17.04 5.34
N LYS A 161 -20.33 -15.85 5.90
CA LYS A 161 -20.12 -14.58 5.16
C LYS A 161 -18.63 -14.32 4.97
N ALA A 162 -18.27 -13.82 3.81
CA ALA A 162 -16.93 -13.28 3.59
C ALA A 162 -16.84 -11.89 4.24
N SER A 163 -15.93 -11.76 5.21
CA SER A 163 -15.74 -10.53 5.98
C SER A 163 -14.31 -10.03 5.85
N PHE A 164 -14.15 -8.80 5.35
CA PHE A 164 -12.86 -8.15 5.18
C PHE A 164 -12.81 -6.79 5.89
N LEU A 165 -11.65 -6.45 6.43
CA LEU A 165 -11.28 -5.07 6.70
C LEU A 165 -11.00 -4.42 5.33
N VAL A 166 -11.89 -3.53 4.92
CA VAL A 166 -11.89 -2.99 3.55
C VAL A 166 -11.03 -1.73 3.49
N GLY A 167 -10.00 -1.77 2.67
CA GLY A 167 -9.15 -0.64 2.36
C GLY A 167 -9.39 -0.05 0.99
N ALA A 168 -9.01 1.20 0.82
CA ALA A 168 -9.01 1.89 -0.46
C ALA A 168 -7.79 2.79 -0.61
N ALA A 169 -7.33 2.98 -1.86
CA ALA A 169 -6.21 3.87 -2.13
C ALA A 169 -6.66 5.34 -2.23
N ALA A 170 -5.76 6.27 -1.86
CA ALA A 170 -5.91 7.69 -2.11
C ALA A 170 -4.67 8.26 -2.81
N ALA A 171 -4.85 9.28 -3.64
CA ALA A 171 -3.76 10.00 -4.30
C ALA A 171 -3.88 11.50 -3.93
N PRO A 172 -3.26 11.95 -2.83
CA PRO A 172 -3.43 13.30 -2.31
C PRO A 172 -3.08 14.41 -3.29
N PHE A 173 -2.10 14.18 -4.14
CA PHE A 173 -1.49 15.19 -5.02
C PHE A 173 -1.87 15.03 -6.51
N ALA A 174 -2.78 14.13 -6.85
CA ALA A 174 -3.22 13.99 -8.23
C ALA A 174 -4.23 15.08 -8.60
N ASP A 175 -4.22 15.55 -9.84
CA ASP A 175 -5.19 16.53 -10.34
C ASP A 175 -6.61 15.93 -10.46
N PRO A 176 -7.65 16.71 -10.24
CA PRO A 176 -7.66 18.02 -9.57
C PRO A 176 -7.51 17.86 -8.07
N ILE A 177 -6.56 18.59 -7.46
CA ILE A 177 -6.14 18.43 -6.05
C ILE A 177 -7.30 18.72 -5.08
N GLU A 178 -8.13 19.71 -5.37
CA GLU A 178 -9.25 20.12 -4.50
C GLU A 178 -10.31 19.01 -4.37
N PHE A 179 -10.40 18.13 -5.36
CA PHE A 179 -11.35 17.03 -5.35
C PHE A 179 -10.86 15.82 -4.55
N ARG A 180 -9.57 15.73 -4.22
CA ARG A 180 -9.00 14.53 -3.59
C ARG A 180 -9.55 14.22 -2.19
N PRO A 181 -9.73 15.22 -1.29
CA PRO A 181 -10.39 14.97 0.00
C PRO A 181 -11.84 14.50 -0.16
N LEU A 182 -12.59 15.05 -1.13
CA LEU A 182 -13.96 14.62 -1.43
C LEU A 182 -14.02 13.20 -1.98
N ARG A 183 -13.06 12.84 -2.85
CA ARG A 183 -12.98 11.47 -3.37
C ARG A 183 -12.65 10.47 -2.26
N LEU A 184 -11.76 10.83 -1.33
CA LEU A 184 -11.48 10.04 -0.12
C LEU A 184 -12.76 9.87 0.70
N ALA A 185 -13.48 10.95 0.99
CA ALA A 185 -14.73 10.91 1.74
C ALA A 185 -15.77 9.98 1.09
N LYS A 186 -15.88 9.98 -0.24
CA LYS A 186 -16.76 9.04 -0.96
C LYS A 186 -16.38 7.58 -0.73
N LYS A 187 -15.09 7.25 -0.71
CA LYS A 187 -14.60 5.89 -0.44
C LYS A 187 -14.89 5.44 0.99
N ILE A 188 -14.69 6.33 1.95
CA ILE A 188 -15.03 6.07 3.36
C ILE A 188 -16.54 5.86 3.51
N LYS A 189 -17.36 6.73 2.91
CA LYS A 189 -18.82 6.59 2.92
C LYS A 189 -19.31 5.30 2.24
N ALA A 190 -18.59 4.77 1.26
CA ALA A 190 -18.86 3.49 0.65
C ALA A 190 -18.49 2.29 1.54
N GLY A 191 -17.82 2.51 2.69
CA GLY A 191 -17.51 1.50 3.69
C GLY A 191 -16.03 1.17 3.84
N ALA A 192 -15.12 1.95 3.26
CA ALA A 192 -13.68 1.76 3.49
C ALA A 192 -13.33 2.00 4.96
N ASN A 193 -12.73 1.01 5.60
CA ASN A 193 -12.30 1.05 7.00
C ASN A 193 -10.92 1.67 7.16
N PHE A 194 -10.07 1.54 6.14
CA PHE A 194 -8.76 2.20 6.11
C PHE A 194 -8.43 2.73 4.71
N ILE A 195 -7.55 3.71 4.68
CA ILE A 195 -7.06 4.33 3.45
C ILE A 195 -5.54 4.24 3.43
N GLN A 196 -4.97 3.84 2.29
CA GLN A 196 -3.54 3.93 2.03
C GLN A 196 -3.30 4.97 0.94
N THR A 197 -2.44 5.97 1.21
CA THR A 197 -2.15 6.98 0.20
C THR A 197 -1.04 6.54 -0.76
N GLN A 198 -0.96 7.19 -1.91
CA GLN A 198 0.22 7.19 -2.76
C GLN A 198 1.41 7.80 -1.98
N LEU A 199 2.63 7.59 -2.47
CA LEU A 199 3.87 8.08 -1.86
C LEU A 199 3.82 9.58 -1.52
N VAL A 200 4.14 9.90 -0.29
CA VAL A 200 4.20 11.25 0.27
C VAL A 200 5.67 11.62 0.50
N TYR A 201 6.19 12.53 -0.31
CA TYR A 201 7.51 13.14 -0.10
C TYR A 201 7.41 14.61 0.32
N ASP A 202 6.28 15.26 0.08
CA ASP A 202 5.99 16.61 0.55
C ASP A 202 5.03 16.57 1.74
N VAL A 203 5.61 16.63 2.95
CA VAL A 203 4.85 16.59 4.20
C VAL A 203 4.00 17.85 4.39
N LYS A 204 4.44 19.01 3.88
CA LYS A 204 3.69 20.26 3.99
C LYS A 204 2.40 20.21 3.19
N GLU A 205 2.47 19.77 1.94
CA GLU A 205 1.29 19.61 1.10
C GLU A 205 0.39 18.47 1.61
N PHE A 206 0.97 17.40 2.17
CA PHE A 206 0.19 16.35 2.82
C PHE A 206 -0.54 16.84 4.07
N SER A 207 0.09 17.69 4.88
CA SER A 207 -0.58 18.32 6.03
C SER A 207 -1.79 19.14 5.61
N LYS A 208 -1.68 19.95 4.55
CA LYS A 208 -2.81 20.70 3.98
C LYS A 208 -3.93 19.80 3.46
N TYR A 209 -3.56 18.68 2.84
CA TYR A 209 -4.54 17.67 2.43
C TYR A 209 -5.27 17.09 3.65
N MET A 210 -4.55 16.74 4.71
CA MET A 210 -5.12 16.21 5.94
C MET A 210 -5.98 17.25 6.70
N GLU A 211 -5.66 18.55 6.61
CA GLU A 211 -6.55 19.61 7.12
C GLU A 211 -7.94 19.55 6.48
N LYS A 212 -7.99 19.49 5.14
CA LYS A 212 -9.26 19.34 4.40
C LYS A 212 -10.00 18.04 4.74
N VAL A 213 -9.26 16.95 4.96
CA VAL A 213 -9.83 15.66 5.39
C VAL A 213 -10.43 15.77 6.79
N ARG A 214 -9.78 16.49 7.72
CA ARG A 214 -10.30 16.76 9.07
C ARG A 214 -11.52 17.68 9.04
N ASP A 215 -11.52 18.70 8.19
CA ASP A 215 -12.67 19.60 8.01
C ASP A 215 -13.92 18.83 7.54
N LEU A 216 -13.74 17.80 6.72
CA LEU A 216 -14.82 16.88 6.33
C LEU A 216 -15.23 15.90 7.44
N GLY A 217 -14.46 15.80 8.53
CA GLY A 217 -14.72 14.90 9.66
C GLY A 217 -14.40 13.42 9.41
N VAL A 218 -14.08 13.04 8.18
CA VAL A 218 -13.98 11.63 7.74
C VAL A 218 -12.75 10.88 8.29
N HIS A 219 -11.74 11.60 8.82
CA HIS A 219 -10.62 11.00 9.54
C HIS A 219 -11.02 10.26 10.82
N LYS A 220 -12.26 10.48 11.31
CA LYS A 220 -12.83 9.77 12.47
C LYS A 220 -13.59 8.50 12.08
N GLU A 221 -13.86 8.33 10.78
CA GLU A 221 -14.66 7.22 10.26
C GLU A 221 -13.79 6.11 9.67
N ALA A 222 -12.54 6.41 9.28
CA ALA A 222 -11.59 5.45 8.74
C ALA A 222 -10.16 5.79 9.14
N PHE A 223 -9.30 4.77 9.19
CA PHE A 223 -7.89 4.90 9.51
C PHE A 223 -7.07 5.31 8.28
N ILE A 224 -6.38 6.44 8.33
CA ILE A 224 -5.61 6.96 7.19
C ILE A 224 -4.14 6.65 7.37
N MET A 225 -3.56 5.91 6.44
CA MET A 225 -2.14 5.57 6.39
C MET A 225 -1.47 6.34 5.27
N ALA A 226 -0.37 7.01 5.59
CA ALA A 226 0.44 7.67 4.57
C ALA A 226 1.35 6.66 3.87
N GLY A 227 1.34 6.67 2.54
CA GLY A 227 2.31 5.92 1.74
C GLY A 227 3.68 6.59 1.82
N VAL A 228 4.71 5.83 2.15
CA VAL A 228 6.11 6.30 2.19
C VAL A 228 7.01 5.27 1.52
N GLY A 229 8.18 5.69 1.07
CA GLY A 229 9.11 4.73 0.48
C GLY A 229 10.52 5.31 0.33
N PRO A 230 11.58 4.48 0.46
CA PRO A 230 12.94 4.92 0.31
C PRO A 230 13.28 5.21 -1.16
N ILE A 231 14.08 6.23 -1.39
CA ILE A 231 14.55 6.63 -2.72
C ILE A 231 15.90 5.98 -3.00
N LYS A 232 16.00 5.19 -4.08
CA LYS A 232 17.24 4.45 -4.40
C LYS A 232 18.30 5.32 -5.07
N SER A 233 17.92 6.45 -5.69
CA SER A 233 18.85 7.35 -6.40
C SER A 233 18.20 8.69 -6.73
N PRO A 234 19.00 9.75 -7.01
CA PRO A 234 18.49 11.03 -7.52
C PRO A 234 17.71 10.88 -8.84
N GLY A 235 18.12 9.91 -9.68
CA GLY A 235 17.41 9.60 -10.93
C GLY A 235 16.00 9.10 -10.68
N MET A 236 15.79 8.23 -9.69
CA MET A 236 14.47 7.77 -9.28
C MET A 236 13.61 8.94 -8.76
N ALA A 237 14.17 9.80 -7.91
CA ALA A 237 13.46 10.98 -7.41
C ALA A 237 12.98 11.90 -8.55
N LYS A 238 13.86 12.21 -9.50
CA LYS A 238 13.53 13.02 -10.69
C LYS A 238 12.50 12.33 -11.59
N TYR A 239 12.62 11.02 -11.77
CA TYR A 239 11.65 10.25 -12.54
C TYR A 239 10.25 10.30 -11.91
N MET A 240 10.17 10.08 -10.59
CA MET A 240 8.88 10.18 -9.88
C MET A 240 8.27 11.56 -9.99
N LYS A 241 9.06 12.62 -9.80
CA LYS A 241 8.61 14.01 -9.93
C LYS A 241 8.02 14.32 -11.31
N ASN A 242 8.67 13.83 -12.37
CA ASN A 242 8.35 14.28 -13.74
C ASN A 242 7.40 13.33 -14.49
N ASN A 243 7.33 12.05 -14.09
CA ASN A 243 6.69 11.01 -14.90
C ASN A 243 5.63 10.21 -14.16
N VAL A 244 5.49 10.38 -12.84
CA VAL A 244 4.49 9.62 -12.07
C VAL A 244 3.41 10.58 -11.56
N PRO A 245 2.23 10.61 -12.20
CA PRO A 245 1.14 11.48 -11.78
C PRO A 245 0.73 11.24 -10.32
N GLY A 246 0.55 12.33 -9.58
CA GLY A 246 0.11 12.25 -8.19
C GLY A 246 1.22 11.97 -7.17
N ILE A 247 2.49 11.93 -7.59
CA ILE A 247 3.64 11.96 -6.68
C ILE A 247 4.29 13.34 -6.77
N LEU A 248 4.40 13.99 -5.63
CA LEU A 248 5.05 15.29 -5.47
C LEU A 248 6.38 15.10 -4.75
N VAL A 249 7.51 15.29 -5.46
CA VAL A 249 8.85 15.21 -4.87
C VAL A 249 9.45 16.62 -4.83
N PRO A 250 9.65 17.21 -3.64
CA PRO A 250 10.29 18.52 -3.47
C PRO A 250 11.74 18.55 -3.96
N ASP A 251 12.20 19.74 -4.37
CA ASP A 251 13.58 19.90 -4.90
C ASP A 251 14.63 19.64 -3.83
N ASP A 252 14.40 20.00 -2.58
CA ASP A 252 15.29 19.75 -1.47
C ASP A 252 15.54 18.24 -1.23
N VAL A 253 14.54 17.39 -1.47
CA VAL A 253 14.71 15.92 -1.45
C VAL A 253 15.63 15.47 -2.58
N ILE A 254 15.47 16.03 -3.79
CA ILE A 254 16.32 15.72 -4.94
C ILE A 254 17.75 16.19 -4.69
N ASP A 255 17.92 17.40 -4.13
CA ASP A 255 19.21 17.98 -3.81
C ASP A 255 19.93 17.16 -2.73
N ARG A 256 19.22 16.78 -1.69
CA ARG A 256 19.72 15.89 -0.63
C ARG A 256 20.23 14.56 -1.19
N MET A 257 19.45 13.92 -2.06
CA MET A 257 19.86 12.70 -2.74
C MET A 257 21.08 12.90 -3.66
N SER A 258 21.17 14.06 -4.31
CA SER A 258 22.28 14.40 -5.20
C SER A 258 23.57 14.65 -4.42
N GLU A 259 23.49 15.33 -3.27
CA GLU A 259 24.62 15.62 -2.39
C GLU A 259 25.25 14.33 -1.84
N ALA A 260 24.44 13.32 -1.50
CA ALA A 260 24.95 12.01 -1.06
C ALA A 260 25.87 11.34 -2.09
N GLY A 261 25.67 11.64 -3.38
CA GLY A 261 26.52 11.16 -4.48
C GLY A 261 27.57 12.17 -4.99
N LYS A 262 27.75 13.32 -4.35
CA LYS A 262 28.59 14.43 -4.82
C LYS A 262 30.02 14.03 -5.18
N LYS A 263 30.62 13.09 -4.44
CA LYS A 263 31.96 12.55 -4.73
C LYS A 263 32.10 12.00 -6.16
N TRP A 264 31.00 11.58 -6.77
CA TRP A 264 30.98 11.03 -8.13
C TRP A 264 30.25 11.95 -9.12
N ALA A 265 30.05 13.23 -8.77
CA ALA A 265 29.41 14.20 -9.65
C ALA A 265 30.20 14.35 -10.96
N GLY A 266 29.48 14.45 -12.08
CA GLY A 266 30.06 14.56 -13.43
C GLY A 266 30.58 13.24 -14.02
N LYS A 267 30.71 12.15 -13.26
CA LYS A 267 31.10 10.83 -13.78
C LYS A 267 29.88 10.05 -14.27
N LYS A 268 29.90 9.59 -15.51
CA LYS A 268 28.88 8.65 -16.03
C LYS A 268 29.04 7.29 -15.34
N ALA A 269 27.93 6.53 -15.27
CA ALA A 269 27.99 5.20 -14.67
C ALA A 269 28.94 4.24 -15.41
N ALA A 270 29.11 4.43 -16.72
CA ALA A 270 30.03 3.65 -17.53
C ALA A 270 31.51 3.88 -17.14
N ASP A 271 31.85 5.10 -16.71
CA ASP A 271 33.22 5.53 -16.42
C ASP A 271 33.71 5.16 -15.01
N LEU A 272 32.83 4.62 -14.17
CA LEU A 272 33.15 4.21 -12.81
C LEU A 272 33.58 2.75 -12.73
N ALA A 273 34.60 2.48 -11.92
CA ALA A 273 34.97 1.10 -11.55
C ALA A 273 33.80 0.40 -10.81
N PRO A 274 33.69 -0.94 -10.84
CA PRO A 274 32.62 -1.67 -10.16
C PRO A 274 32.46 -1.30 -8.68
N GLU A 275 33.55 -1.17 -7.96
CA GLU A 275 33.59 -0.74 -6.54
C GLU A 275 33.02 0.66 -6.35
N GLU A 276 33.38 1.61 -7.25
CA GLU A 276 32.86 2.99 -7.18
C GLU A 276 31.35 3.04 -7.48
N LYS A 277 30.85 2.22 -8.43
CA LYS A 277 29.41 2.07 -8.71
C LYS A 277 28.68 1.59 -7.47
N LYS A 278 29.20 0.55 -6.82
CA LYS A 278 28.62 -0.03 -5.61
C LYS A 278 28.62 0.99 -4.46
N ALA A 279 29.75 1.68 -4.25
CA ALA A 279 29.88 2.69 -3.20
C ALA A 279 28.92 3.87 -3.42
N ARG A 280 28.77 4.35 -4.67
CA ARG A 280 27.81 5.39 -5.02
C ARG A 280 26.36 4.97 -4.79
N SER A 281 26.01 3.78 -5.26
CA SER A 281 24.65 3.23 -5.04
C SER A 281 24.33 3.10 -3.56
N LYS A 282 25.28 2.59 -2.77
CA LYS A 282 25.14 2.47 -1.32
C LYS A 282 24.92 3.82 -0.65
N ALA A 283 25.71 4.85 -1.00
CA ALA A 283 25.54 6.19 -0.45
C ALA A 283 24.15 6.78 -0.73
N TRP A 284 23.63 6.60 -1.95
CA TRP A 284 22.27 7.02 -2.29
C TRP A 284 21.21 6.23 -1.53
N GLN A 285 21.36 4.92 -1.41
CA GLN A 285 20.44 4.06 -0.69
C GLN A 285 20.37 4.41 0.80
N GLU A 286 21.53 4.62 1.43
CA GLU A 286 21.62 5.05 2.83
C GLU A 286 20.91 6.39 3.05
N GLU A 287 21.12 7.35 2.14
CA GLU A 287 20.44 8.64 2.22
C GLU A 287 18.94 8.54 1.97
N GLY A 288 18.52 7.72 0.99
CA GLY A 288 17.10 7.49 0.72
C GLY A 288 16.35 6.85 1.89
N ILE A 289 17.01 5.97 2.64
CA ILE A 289 16.48 5.43 3.91
C ILE A 289 16.31 6.55 4.94
N LYS A 290 17.32 7.43 5.11
CA LYS A 290 17.24 8.57 6.05
C LYS A 290 16.11 9.53 5.66
N VAL A 291 15.96 9.85 4.37
CA VAL A 291 14.85 10.66 3.87
C VAL A 291 13.51 10.02 4.28
N CYS A 292 13.34 8.72 4.07
CA CYS A 292 12.13 8.01 4.44
C CYS A 292 11.87 8.05 5.96
N ILE A 293 12.90 7.88 6.78
CA ILE A 293 12.81 7.97 8.25
C ILE A 293 12.34 9.36 8.68
N ASP A 294 12.94 10.42 8.13
CA ASP A 294 12.59 11.80 8.47
C ASP A 294 11.14 12.11 8.07
N LEU A 295 10.71 11.67 6.89
CA LEU A 295 9.32 11.79 6.44
C LEU A 295 8.34 11.10 7.40
N ILE A 296 8.63 9.87 7.81
CA ILE A 296 7.79 9.14 8.77
C ILE A 296 7.67 9.89 10.09
N LYS A 297 8.79 10.42 10.63
CA LYS A 297 8.80 11.18 11.88
C LYS A 297 7.94 12.44 11.80
N GLU A 298 7.94 13.14 10.69
CA GLU A 298 7.09 14.31 10.48
C GLU A 298 5.62 13.93 10.23
N ILE A 299 5.36 12.91 9.42
CA ILE A 299 4.01 12.40 9.14
C ILE A 299 3.31 11.93 10.43
N LYS A 300 4.04 11.29 11.33
CA LYS A 300 3.54 10.81 12.63
C LYS A 300 2.98 11.94 13.52
N LYS A 301 3.39 13.19 13.27
CA LYS A 301 2.88 14.37 14.01
C LYS A 301 1.57 14.91 13.44
N ILE A 302 1.14 14.45 12.27
CA ILE A 302 -0.07 14.97 11.60
C ILE A 302 -1.30 14.31 12.21
N ASP A 303 -2.17 15.12 12.80
CA ASP A 303 -3.43 14.64 13.36
C ASP A 303 -4.32 13.97 12.29
N GLY A 304 -4.92 12.83 12.67
CA GLY A 304 -5.75 12.01 11.79
C GLY A 304 -4.98 11.00 10.92
N VAL A 305 -3.65 10.93 11.03
CA VAL A 305 -2.84 9.87 10.39
C VAL A 305 -2.67 8.71 11.38
N ALA A 306 -3.15 7.53 11.00
CA ALA A 306 -3.18 6.33 11.85
C ALA A 306 -2.01 5.37 11.60
N GLY A 307 -1.16 5.64 10.62
CA GLY A 307 -0.05 4.75 10.29
C GLY A 307 0.67 5.12 9.00
N VAL A 308 1.62 4.27 8.63
CA VAL A 308 2.34 4.36 7.36
C VAL A 308 2.28 3.05 6.59
N HIS A 309 2.26 3.16 5.27
CA HIS A 309 2.45 2.06 4.34
C HIS A 309 3.80 2.23 3.65
N ILE A 310 4.75 1.32 3.94
CA ILE A 310 6.12 1.39 3.44
C ILE A 310 6.23 0.65 2.11
N MET A 311 6.34 1.40 1.02
CA MET A 311 6.51 0.90 -0.35
C MET A 311 8.00 0.79 -0.70
N ALA A 312 8.69 -0.20 -0.12
CA ALA A 312 10.09 -0.53 -0.43
C ALA A 312 10.16 -1.50 -1.61
N ILE A 313 9.67 -1.07 -2.77
CA ILE A 313 9.48 -1.90 -3.98
C ILE A 313 10.79 -2.56 -4.41
N GLU A 314 10.82 -3.93 -4.45
CA GLU A 314 12.00 -4.74 -4.77
C GLU A 314 13.21 -4.33 -3.92
N TRP A 315 12.97 -4.04 -2.63
CA TRP A 315 14.02 -3.66 -1.68
C TRP A 315 13.51 -3.82 -0.23
N GLU A 316 12.99 -4.98 0.07
CA GLU A 316 12.38 -5.31 1.36
C GLU A 316 13.36 -5.18 2.54
N GLU A 317 14.68 -5.36 2.29
CA GLU A 317 15.73 -5.17 3.31
C GLU A 317 15.82 -3.74 3.85
N ALA A 318 15.31 -2.75 3.11
CA ALA A 318 15.28 -1.36 3.57
C ALA A 318 14.24 -1.13 4.68
N VAL A 319 13.25 -2.02 4.83
CA VAL A 319 12.18 -1.84 5.82
C VAL A 319 12.73 -1.87 7.24
N LYS A 320 13.65 -2.78 7.55
CA LYS A 320 14.25 -2.88 8.89
C LYS A 320 14.90 -1.57 9.36
N PRO A 321 15.91 -1.01 8.67
CA PRO A 321 16.50 0.26 9.10
C PRO A 321 15.51 1.44 9.10
N ILE A 322 14.45 1.40 8.29
CA ILE A 322 13.41 2.44 8.28
C ILE A 322 12.58 2.36 9.57
N VAL A 323 12.05 1.20 9.92
CA VAL A 323 11.19 1.07 11.13
C VAL A 323 11.97 1.28 12.41
N GLU A 324 13.23 0.81 12.49
CA GLU A 324 14.12 1.07 13.62
C GLU A 324 14.45 2.57 13.74
N GLY A 325 14.86 3.21 12.65
CA GLY A 325 15.21 4.62 12.64
C GLY A 325 14.05 5.59 12.84
N ALA A 326 12.81 5.17 12.52
CA ALA A 326 11.60 5.96 12.71
C ALA A 326 10.91 5.74 14.07
N ASP A 327 11.54 5.01 15.00
CA ASP A 327 11.00 4.66 16.32
C ASP A 327 9.65 3.92 16.21
N LEU A 328 9.59 2.96 15.28
CA LEU A 328 8.43 2.10 15.02
C LEU A 328 8.69 0.63 15.36
N PHE A 329 9.88 0.30 15.84
CA PHE A 329 10.28 -1.02 16.29
C PHE A 329 10.66 -0.98 17.78
N PRO A 330 10.33 -2.01 18.61
CA PRO A 330 9.53 -3.20 18.26
C PRO A 330 8.05 -2.87 17.97
N ARG A 331 7.39 -3.74 17.18
CA ARG A 331 5.95 -3.58 16.98
C ARG A 331 5.18 -3.91 18.25
N PRO A 332 4.12 -3.13 18.57
CA PRO A 332 3.25 -3.44 19.71
C PRO A 332 2.57 -4.80 19.56
N GLU A 333 2.36 -5.48 20.67
CA GLU A 333 1.51 -6.69 20.74
C GLU A 333 0.05 -6.30 21.03
N VAL A 334 -0.93 -6.87 20.28
CA VAL A 334 -2.36 -6.59 20.40
C VAL A 334 -3.22 -7.87 20.30
#